data_4c0cf0b81a265aba0289cfde1744bdce
#
_entry.id   4c0cf0b81a265aba0289cfde1744bdce
#
_cell.length_a   1.000
_cell.length_b   1.000
_cell.length_c   1.000
_cell.angle_alpha   90.00
_cell.angle_beta   90.00
_cell.angle_gamma   90.00
#
_symmetry.space_group_name_H-M   'P 1'
#
loop_
_entity.id
_entity.type
_entity.pdbx_description
1 polymer ?
#
loop_
_entity_poly.entity_id
_entity_poly.type
_entity_poly.pdbx_seq_one_letter_code
_entity_poly.pdbx_strand_id
1 'polypeptide(L)'
;MYKSPYGGKYGVWRLADCVPMRAKHPQTEKQRQASARLGLQARMKSERGRFAMLAHTWLAQDPVFLDTETTGLDDTAQALEIGLVNARGEKIFETRLKPTVSIDPAAAAVHGISDDALASAPSWPDIAQQLQHHIGRRPLVIFNAEFDTRILKQTAAAYNDTASWLDSLTVYCAMRLAAGYYGPTNRYGTISLSGSVSQAGLSWAGEAHSAVTDAVMTALVVNNIAGYWREIQCEMNDGAGSEPA
;
A
#
# COMPACT_ATOMS: atom_id res chain seq x y z
N MET A 1 -13.62 -35.93 37.78
CA MET A 1 -14.38 -36.20 36.56
C MET A 1 -14.21 -34.98 35.62
N TYR A 2 -13.49 -35.17 34.55
CA TYR A 2 -13.37 -34.12 33.50
C TYR A 2 -14.38 -34.42 32.41
N LYS A 3 -15.23 -33.42 32.05
CA LYS A 3 -16.13 -33.50 30.89
C LYS A 3 -15.36 -33.11 29.61
N SER A 4 -15.49 -33.91 28.57
CA SER A 4 -14.98 -33.54 27.24
C SER A 4 -15.62 -32.28 26.74
N PRO A 5 -14.88 -31.30 26.14
CA PRO A 5 -15.43 -30.08 25.59
C PRO A 5 -16.19 -30.27 24.25
N TYR A 6 -16.19 -31.47 23.69
CA TYR A 6 -16.89 -31.79 22.44
C TYR A 6 -18.18 -32.58 22.71
N GLY A 7 -19.33 -31.93 22.53
CA GLY A 7 -20.66 -32.41 22.85
C GLY A 7 -21.11 -33.69 22.12
N GLY A 8 -20.77 -34.83 22.66
CA GLY A 8 -21.25 -36.17 22.32
C GLY A 8 -21.57 -36.97 23.58
N LYS A 9 -22.30 -38.11 23.52
CA LYS A 9 -22.63 -38.94 24.65
C LYS A 9 -21.35 -39.30 25.46
N TYR A 10 -21.25 -38.80 26.67
CA TYR A 10 -20.04 -38.73 27.46
C TYR A 10 -19.76 -40.10 28.13
N GLY A 11 -18.62 -40.69 27.83
CA GLY A 11 -18.01 -41.69 28.69
C GLY A 11 -17.33 -41.02 29.90
N VAL A 12 -17.44 -41.64 31.07
CA VAL A 12 -16.68 -41.23 32.26
C VAL A 12 -15.27 -41.77 32.11
N TRP A 13 -14.28 -40.89 31.88
CA TRP A 13 -12.87 -41.28 31.85
C TRP A 13 -12.33 -41.43 33.28
N ARG A 14 -11.69 -42.56 33.60
CA ARG A 14 -10.95 -42.74 34.84
C ARG A 14 -9.54 -42.20 34.69
N LEU A 15 -8.93 -41.74 35.78
CA LEU A 15 -7.55 -41.25 35.76
C LEU A 15 -6.54 -42.30 35.22
N ALA A 16 -6.86 -43.60 35.37
CA ALA A 16 -6.08 -44.70 34.84
C ALA A 16 -6.11 -44.81 33.29
N ASP A 17 -7.09 -44.17 32.61
CA ASP A 17 -7.26 -44.21 31.16
C ASP A 17 -6.53 -43.03 30.49
N CYS A 18 -5.96 -42.11 31.26
CA CYS A 18 -5.14 -41.02 30.75
C CYS A 18 -3.73 -41.53 30.47
N VAL A 19 -3.43 -41.78 29.20
CA VAL A 19 -2.04 -42.01 28.77
C VAL A 19 -1.27 -40.73 29.08
N PRO A 20 -0.19 -40.77 29.91
CA PRO A 20 0.58 -39.57 30.16
C PRO A 20 1.14 -39.05 28.83
N MET A 21 0.84 -37.78 28.51
CA MET A 21 1.47 -37.15 27.35
C MET A 21 2.97 -37.31 27.48
N ARG A 22 3.59 -38.01 26.54
CA ARG A 22 5.06 -38.13 26.50
C ARG A 22 5.64 -36.74 26.67
N ALA A 23 6.41 -36.51 27.71
CA ALA A 23 7.15 -35.26 27.86
C ALA A 23 7.92 -35.02 26.57
N LYS A 24 7.65 -33.90 25.93
CA LYS A 24 8.42 -33.52 24.73
C LYS A 24 9.88 -33.41 25.18
N HIS A 25 10.74 -34.26 24.64
CA HIS A 25 12.18 -34.12 24.89
C HIS A 25 12.59 -32.69 24.49
N PRO A 26 13.40 -32.00 25.32
CA PRO A 26 13.89 -30.68 24.97
C PRO A 26 14.63 -30.76 23.63
N GLN A 27 14.25 -29.92 22.70
CA GLN A 27 14.89 -29.85 21.37
C GLN A 27 16.36 -29.49 21.54
N THR A 28 17.23 -30.16 20.81
CA THR A 28 18.64 -29.77 20.71
C THR A 28 18.73 -28.40 20.03
N GLU A 29 19.84 -27.67 20.24
CA GLU A 29 20.08 -26.38 19.58
C GLU A 29 19.97 -26.51 18.06
N LYS A 30 20.57 -27.53 17.46
CA LYS A 30 20.49 -27.83 16.03
C LYS A 30 19.03 -28.02 15.54
N GLN A 31 18.19 -28.67 16.34
CA GLN A 31 16.77 -28.87 16.03
C GLN A 31 15.99 -27.55 16.12
N ARG A 32 16.30 -26.66 17.07
CA ARG A 32 15.71 -25.32 17.19
C ARG A 32 16.05 -24.44 15.99
N GLN A 33 17.33 -24.42 15.62
CA GLN A 33 17.81 -23.68 14.46
C GLN A 33 17.18 -24.18 13.14
N ALA A 34 17.10 -25.50 12.94
CA ALA A 34 16.43 -26.07 11.78
C ALA A 34 14.94 -25.71 11.74
N SER A 35 14.23 -25.75 12.88
CA SER A 35 12.82 -25.36 12.97
C SER A 35 12.62 -23.87 12.70
N ALA A 36 13.49 -23.00 13.21
CA ALA A 36 13.46 -21.55 12.95
C ALA A 36 13.65 -21.26 11.47
N ARG A 37 14.63 -21.90 10.81
CA ARG A 37 14.88 -21.75 9.37
C ARG A 37 13.68 -22.19 8.53
N LEU A 38 13.04 -23.29 8.86
CA LEU A 38 11.82 -23.76 8.19
C LEU A 38 10.66 -22.77 8.40
N GLY A 39 10.53 -22.20 9.60
CA GLY A 39 9.54 -21.16 9.89
C GLY A 39 9.75 -19.91 9.05
N LEU A 40 10.99 -19.44 8.90
CA LEU A 40 11.33 -18.29 8.03
C LEU A 40 11.01 -18.58 6.57
N GLN A 41 11.37 -19.76 6.06
CA GLN A 41 11.04 -20.16 4.70
C GLN A 41 9.53 -20.20 4.45
N ALA A 42 8.75 -20.66 5.43
CA ALA A 42 7.29 -20.66 5.36
C ALA A 42 6.72 -19.23 5.33
N ARG A 43 7.26 -18.30 6.14
CA ARG A 43 6.89 -16.87 6.13
C ARG A 43 7.17 -16.23 4.77
N MET A 44 8.34 -16.47 4.18
CA MET A 44 8.69 -15.97 2.83
C MET A 44 7.72 -16.44 1.76
N LYS A 45 7.33 -17.72 1.80
CA LYS A 45 6.44 -18.35 0.82
C LYS A 45 4.97 -18.04 1.06
N SER A 46 4.61 -17.50 2.21
CA SER A 46 3.24 -17.10 2.53
C SER A 46 2.75 -16.01 1.57
N GLU A 47 1.45 -15.87 1.44
CA GLU A 47 0.85 -14.78 0.66
C GLU A 47 1.35 -13.41 1.17
N ARG A 48 1.31 -13.19 2.47
CA ARG A 48 1.84 -12.00 3.12
C ARG A 48 3.33 -11.77 2.80
N GLY A 49 4.16 -12.81 2.83
CA GLY A 49 5.58 -12.73 2.46
C GLY A 49 5.79 -12.31 1.00
N ARG A 50 4.96 -12.84 0.09
CA ARG A 50 5.03 -12.49 -1.34
C ARG A 50 4.69 -11.02 -1.60
N PHE A 51 3.63 -10.49 -0.97
CA PHE A 51 3.29 -9.06 -1.10
C PHE A 51 4.33 -8.16 -0.45
N ALA A 52 4.93 -8.57 0.68
CA ALA A 52 6.01 -7.82 1.30
C ALA A 52 7.28 -7.78 0.43
N MET A 53 7.63 -8.88 -0.22
CA MET A 53 8.70 -8.95 -1.21
C MET A 53 8.40 -8.05 -2.41
N LEU A 54 7.17 -8.04 -2.90
CA LEU A 54 6.73 -7.18 -4.01
C LEU A 54 6.89 -5.70 -3.65
N ALA A 55 6.43 -5.28 -2.47
CA ALA A 55 6.61 -3.91 -1.97
C ALA A 55 8.10 -3.54 -1.87
N HIS A 56 8.93 -4.44 -1.34
CA HIS A 56 10.38 -4.24 -1.28
C HIS A 56 11.00 -4.07 -2.68
N THR A 57 10.57 -4.88 -3.65
CA THR A 57 11.03 -4.79 -5.05
C THR A 57 10.61 -3.47 -5.70
N TRP A 58 9.41 -2.94 -5.41
CA TRP A 58 9.01 -1.63 -5.91
C TRP A 58 9.90 -0.52 -5.35
N LEU A 59 10.11 -0.52 -4.04
CA LEU A 59 10.95 0.51 -3.38
C LEU A 59 12.39 0.50 -3.86
N ALA A 60 12.94 -0.66 -4.24
CA ALA A 60 14.29 -0.79 -4.77
C ALA A 60 14.46 -0.13 -6.15
N GLN A 61 13.37 0.21 -6.85
CA GLN A 61 13.37 0.88 -8.15
C GLN A 61 13.28 2.42 -8.03
N ASP A 62 13.42 2.97 -6.83
CA ASP A 62 13.29 4.41 -6.55
C ASP A 62 11.99 5.02 -7.12
N PRO A 63 10.81 4.50 -6.74
CA PRO A 63 9.55 4.95 -7.28
C PRO A 63 9.20 6.37 -6.81
N VAL A 64 8.30 7.02 -7.57
CA VAL A 64 7.56 8.20 -7.10
C VAL A 64 6.13 7.78 -6.75
N PHE A 65 5.56 8.43 -5.75
CA PHE A 65 4.18 8.23 -5.33
C PHE A 65 3.36 9.44 -5.76
N LEU A 66 2.21 9.17 -6.35
CA LEU A 66 1.30 10.21 -6.85
C LEU A 66 -0.09 10.01 -6.26
N ASP A 67 -0.75 11.12 -6.01
CA ASP A 67 -2.17 11.18 -5.73
C ASP A 67 -2.77 12.43 -6.36
N THR A 68 -4.10 12.45 -6.59
CA THR A 68 -4.81 13.58 -7.19
C THR A 68 -6.10 13.88 -6.45
N GLU A 69 -6.38 15.18 -6.21
CA GLU A 69 -7.74 15.64 -5.92
C GLU A 69 -8.43 16.01 -7.25
N THR A 70 -9.74 15.81 -7.33
CA THR A 70 -10.45 15.81 -8.62
C THR A 70 -11.76 16.58 -8.58
N THR A 71 -12.23 17.02 -9.74
CA THR A 71 -13.55 17.67 -9.88
C THR A 71 -14.73 16.73 -9.60
N GLY A 72 -14.50 15.42 -9.62
CA GLY A 72 -15.53 14.40 -9.46
C GLY A 72 -15.02 13.00 -9.84
N LEU A 73 -15.95 12.07 -10.10
CA LEU A 73 -15.63 10.67 -10.35
C LEU A 73 -15.98 10.20 -11.77
N ASP A 74 -16.68 11.03 -12.54
CA ASP A 74 -17.20 10.67 -13.86
C ASP A 74 -16.15 10.72 -14.99
N ASP A 75 -16.59 10.45 -16.22
CA ASP A 75 -15.71 10.38 -17.38
C ASP A 75 -15.23 11.75 -17.89
N THR A 76 -15.70 12.85 -17.30
CA THR A 76 -15.26 14.22 -17.59
C THR A 76 -14.46 14.83 -16.45
N ALA A 77 -14.33 14.13 -15.34
CA ALA A 77 -13.61 14.59 -14.15
C ALA A 77 -12.14 14.90 -14.46
N GLN A 78 -11.62 15.95 -13.84
CA GLN A 78 -10.28 16.48 -14.05
C GLN A 78 -9.53 16.61 -12.71
N ALA A 79 -8.22 16.57 -12.76
CA ALA A 79 -7.38 16.84 -11.60
C ALA A 79 -7.47 18.32 -11.19
N LEU A 80 -7.59 18.56 -9.89
CA LEU A 80 -7.56 19.88 -9.24
C LEU A 80 -6.27 20.12 -8.47
N GLU A 81 -5.71 19.05 -7.91
CA GLU A 81 -4.45 19.06 -7.21
C GLU A 81 -3.68 17.79 -7.56
N ILE A 82 -2.38 17.90 -7.75
CA ILE A 82 -1.48 16.78 -8.00
C ILE A 82 -0.37 16.86 -6.97
N GLY A 83 -0.15 15.77 -6.23
CA GLY A 83 0.94 15.60 -5.28
C GLY A 83 1.90 14.50 -5.74
N LEU A 84 3.20 14.76 -5.73
CA LEU A 84 4.26 13.77 -5.94
C LEU A 84 5.21 13.76 -4.75
N VAL A 85 5.50 12.56 -4.25
CA VAL A 85 6.51 12.36 -3.20
C VAL A 85 7.46 11.22 -3.58
N ASN A 86 8.64 11.18 -2.96
CA ASN A 86 9.56 10.06 -3.10
C ASN A 86 9.21 8.91 -2.13
N ALA A 87 9.95 7.82 -2.18
CA ALA A 87 9.76 6.66 -1.31
C ALA A 87 9.94 6.96 0.20
N ARG A 88 10.53 8.09 0.57
CA ARG A 88 10.64 8.56 1.96
C ARG A 88 9.48 9.46 2.40
N GLY A 89 8.53 9.77 1.49
CA GLY A 89 7.44 10.70 1.73
C GLY A 89 7.87 12.18 1.61
N GLU A 90 9.05 12.47 1.08
CA GLU A 90 9.50 13.85 0.84
C GLU A 90 8.85 14.37 -0.44
N LYS A 91 8.28 15.57 -0.36
CA LYS A 91 7.61 16.21 -1.50
C LYS A 91 8.58 16.51 -2.65
N ILE A 92 8.23 16.05 -3.85
CA ILE A 92 8.96 16.30 -5.09
C ILE A 92 8.28 17.40 -5.90
N PHE A 93 6.94 17.34 -5.97
CA PHE A 93 6.13 18.27 -6.75
C PHE A 93 4.74 18.37 -6.14
N GLU A 94 4.17 19.56 -6.21
CA GLU A 94 2.79 19.83 -5.80
C GLU A 94 2.27 20.99 -6.65
N THR A 95 1.07 20.86 -7.17
CA THR A 95 0.41 21.94 -7.89
C THR A 95 -1.10 21.79 -7.83
N ARG A 96 -1.78 22.92 -7.82
CA ARG A 96 -3.21 22.98 -8.17
C ARG A 96 -3.36 23.25 -9.63
N LEU A 97 -4.50 22.83 -10.19
CA LEU A 97 -4.86 23.06 -11.59
C LEU A 97 -6.22 23.72 -11.68
N LYS A 98 -6.35 24.61 -12.67
CA LYS A 98 -7.64 25.17 -13.05
C LYS A 98 -8.35 24.19 -14.00
N PRO A 99 -9.47 23.59 -13.59
CA PRO A 99 -10.23 22.68 -14.46
C PRO A 99 -10.99 23.45 -15.53
N THR A 100 -11.43 22.73 -16.58
CA THR A 100 -12.34 23.25 -17.61
C THR A 100 -13.80 22.92 -17.34
N VAL A 101 -14.06 22.14 -16.29
CA VAL A 101 -15.39 21.72 -15.81
C VAL A 101 -15.61 22.19 -14.37
N SER A 102 -16.86 22.31 -13.95
CA SER A 102 -17.20 22.66 -12.56
C SER A 102 -16.86 21.53 -11.59
N ILE A 103 -16.57 21.91 -10.34
CA ILE A 103 -16.33 20.95 -9.26
C ILE A 103 -17.67 20.38 -8.78
N ASP A 104 -17.75 19.06 -8.69
CA ASP A 104 -18.89 18.39 -8.05
C ASP A 104 -18.94 18.79 -6.56
N PRO A 105 -20.10 19.23 -6.03
CA PRO A 105 -20.23 19.58 -4.62
C PRO A 105 -19.84 18.45 -3.66
N ALA A 106 -20.05 17.18 -4.05
CA ALA A 106 -19.62 16.05 -3.23
C ALA A 106 -18.10 15.92 -3.19
N ALA A 107 -17.39 16.18 -4.30
CA ALA A 107 -15.94 16.21 -4.34
C ALA A 107 -15.39 17.40 -3.52
N ALA A 108 -15.96 18.59 -3.71
CA ALA A 108 -15.58 19.78 -2.94
C ALA A 108 -15.77 19.58 -1.42
N ALA A 109 -16.77 18.84 -0.99
CA ALA A 109 -16.99 18.52 0.42
C ALA A 109 -15.94 17.58 1.00
N VAL A 110 -15.24 16.81 0.15
CA VAL A 110 -14.16 15.88 0.55
C VAL A 110 -12.83 16.61 0.70
N HIS A 111 -12.37 17.30 -0.35
CA HIS A 111 -11.03 17.92 -0.37
C HIS A 111 -11.02 19.40 0.00
N GLY A 112 -12.18 20.06 0.13
CA GLY A 112 -12.30 21.46 0.54
C GLY A 112 -11.78 22.49 -0.48
N ILE A 113 -11.42 22.10 -1.71
CA ILE A 113 -10.93 23.01 -2.75
C ILE A 113 -12.12 23.68 -3.41
N SER A 114 -12.12 25.02 -3.47
CA SER A 114 -13.16 25.82 -4.10
C SER A 114 -12.68 26.40 -5.45
N ASP A 115 -13.64 26.80 -6.32
CA ASP A 115 -13.33 27.48 -7.58
C ASP A 115 -12.48 28.74 -7.38
N ASP A 116 -12.74 29.51 -6.31
CA ASP A 116 -11.95 30.71 -5.97
C ASP A 116 -10.48 30.36 -5.68
N ALA A 117 -10.24 29.24 -5.03
CA ALA A 117 -8.88 28.78 -4.74
C ALA A 117 -8.10 28.39 -6.00
N LEU A 118 -8.79 28.11 -7.09
CA LEU A 118 -8.24 27.72 -8.39
C LEU A 118 -8.23 28.85 -9.42
N ALA A 119 -8.75 30.03 -9.09
CA ALA A 119 -8.91 31.12 -10.05
C ALA A 119 -7.60 31.51 -10.75
N SER A 120 -6.48 31.47 -10.03
CA SER A 120 -5.12 31.75 -10.53
C SER A 120 -4.26 30.51 -10.73
N ALA A 121 -4.82 29.31 -10.59
CA ALA A 121 -4.07 28.07 -10.77
C ALA A 121 -3.70 27.88 -12.25
N PRO A 122 -2.53 27.26 -12.54
CA PRO A 122 -2.12 26.94 -13.90
C PRO A 122 -3.08 25.93 -14.55
N SER A 123 -3.09 25.92 -15.86
CA SER A 123 -3.78 24.91 -16.66
C SER A 123 -2.90 23.68 -16.87
N TRP A 124 -3.47 22.59 -17.38
CA TRP A 124 -2.71 21.38 -17.71
C TRP A 124 -1.50 21.66 -18.63
N PRO A 125 -1.60 22.41 -19.75
CA PRO A 125 -0.45 22.71 -20.61
C PRO A 125 0.71 23.40 -19.87
N ASP A 126 0.41 24.18 -18.84
CA ASP A 126 1.43 24.92 -18.09
C ASP A 126 2.27 24.00 -17.21
N ILE A 127 1.73 22.83 -16.80
CA ILE A 127 2.38 21.94 -15.81
C ILE A 127 2.78 20.57 -16.38
N ALA A 128 2.20 20.15 -17.51
CA ALA A 128 2.36 18.78 -18.02
C ALA A 128 3.84 18.38 -18.23
N GLN A 129 4.66 19.28 -18.77
CA GLN A 129 6.09 19.04 -18.96
C GLN A 129 6.84 18.94 -17.63
N GLN A 130 6.47 19.76 -16.63
CA GLN A 130 7.09 19.73 -15.31
C GLN A 130 6.72 18.40 -14.60
N LEU A 131 5.45 18.01 -14.65
CA LEU A 131 4.98 16.75 -14.10
C LEU A 131 5.74 15.55 -14.72
N GLN A 132 5.83 15.50 -16.04
CA GLN A 132 6.60 14.48 -16.77
C GLN A 132 8.07 14.45 -16.35
N HIS A 133 8.69 15.64 -16.20
CA HIS A 133 10.08 15.76 -15.78
C HIS A 133 10.30 15.20 -14.36
N HIS A 134 9.42 15.55 -13.41
CA HIS A 134 9.52 15.10 -12.03
C HIS A 134 9.28 13.59 -11.88
N ILE A 135 8.42 12.99 -12.67
CA ILE A 135 8.23 11.53 -12.70
C ILE A 135 9.46 10.87 -13.37
N GLY A 136 9.90 11.40 -14.50
CA GLY A 136 11.04 10.87 -15.25
C GLY A 136 10.76 9.48 -15.80
N ARG A 137 11.68 8.55 -15.54
CA ARG A 137 11.56 7.12 -15.90
C ARG A 137 11.29 6.22 -14.69
N ARG A 138 11.03 6.82 -13.53
CA ARG A 138 10.78 6.08 -12.30
C ARG A 138 9.42 5.40 -12.35
N PRO A 139 9.25 4.23 -11.72
CA PRO A 139 7.93 3.67 -11.53
C PRO A 139 7.04 4.63 -10.75
N LEU A 140 5.77 4.66 -11.11
CA LEU A 140 4.75 5.45 -10.44
C LEU A 140 3.91 4.53 -9.55
N VAL A 141 3.82 4.85 -8.27
CA VAL A 141 2.97 4.14 -7.30
C VAL A 141 1.80 5.03 -6.93
N ILE A 142 0.59 4.51 -7.09
CA ILE A 142 -0.65 5.22 -6.82
C ILE A 142 -1.55 4.32 -5.97
N PHE A 143 -2.31 4.88 -5.04
CA PHE A 143 -3.15 4.04 -4.17
C PHE A 143 -4.27 3.36 -4.97
N ASN A 144 -4.95 4.08 -5.83
CA ASN A 144 -5.93 3.53 -6.78
C ASN A 144 -5.52 3.87 -8.23
N ALA A 145 -4.48 3.21 -8.71
CA ALA A 145 -3.77 3.58 -9.93
C ALA A 145 -4.65 3.74 -11.18
N GLU A 146 -5.70 2.91 -11.32
CA GLU A 146 -6.63 2.99 -12.43
C GLU A 146 -7.41 4.31 -12.46
N PHE A 147 -7.79 4.79 -11.28
CA PHE A 147 -8.51 6.06 -11.14
C PHE A 147 -7.62 7.25 -11.53
N ASP A 148 -6.50 7.44 -10.87
CA ASP A 148 -5.66 8.64 -11.07
C ASP A 148 -5.02 8.69 -12.45
N THR A 149 -4.63 7.54 -13.01
CA THR A 149 -4.13 7.50 -14.40
C THR A 149 -5.22 7.90 -15.40
N ARG A 150 -6.47 7.50 -15.16
CA ARG A 150 -7.62 7.93 -15.96
C ARG A 150 -7.85 9.44 -15.81
N ILE A 151 -7.86 9.97 -14.60
CA ILE A 151 -8.04 11.40 -14.31
C ILE A 151 -6.97 12.23 -15.00
N LEU A 152 -5.70 11.87 -14.94
CA LEU A 152 -4.62 12.58 -15.64
C LEU A 152 -4.84 12.61 -17.16
N LYS A 153 -5.26 11.49 -17.75
CA LYS A 153 -5.59 11.42 -19.18
C LYS A 153 -6.81 12.25 -19.56
N GLN A 154 -7.87 12.23 -18.74
CA GLN A 154 -9.06 13.07 -18.96
C GLN A 154 -8.71 14.57 -18.86
N THR A 155 -7.87 14.94 -17.87
CA THR A 155 -7.38 16.30 -17.71
C THR A 155 -6.60 16.76 -18.94
N ALA A 156 -5.69 15.92 -19.46
CA ALA A 156 -4.92 16.20 -20.66
C ALA A 156 -5.81 16.33 -21.90
N ALA A 157 -6.76 15.41 -22.06
CA ALA A 157 -7.67 15.37 -23.20
C ALA A 157 -8.54 16.64 -23.32
N ALA A 158 -8.89 17.30 -22.20
CA ALA A 158 -9.58 18.59 -22.20
C ALA A 158 -8.79 19.70 -22.93
N TYR A 159 -7.49 19.52 -23.11
CA TYR A 159 -6.59 20.42 -23.82
C TYR A 159 -6.04 19.84 -25.13
N ASN A 160 -6.69 18.79 -25.67
CA ASN A 160 -6.27 18.04 -26.86
C ASN A 160 -4.85 17.43 -26.73
N ASP A 161 -4.39 17.20 -25.52
CA ASP A 161 -3.15 16.47 -25.22
C ASP A 161 -3.49 14.99 -24.96
N THR A 162 -2.83 14.09 -25.68
CA THR A 162 -3.02 12.65 -25.50
C THR A 162 -2.35 12.12 -24.24
N ALA A 163 -1.43 12.87 -23.65
CA ALA A 163 -0.56 12.46 -22.54
C ALA A 163 0.03 11.05 -22.74
N SER A 164 0.42 10.71 -23.98
CA SER A 164 0.87 9.37 -24.37
C SER A 164 2.11 8.89 -23.60
N TRP A 165 2.86 9.82 -23.00
CA TRP A 165 3.98 9.51 -22.13
C TRP A 165 3.54 8.71 -20.87
N LEU A 166 2.29 8.87 -20.39
CA LEU A 166 1.73 8.09 -19.28
C LEU A 166 1.64 6.61 -19.63
N ASP A 167 1.43 6.25 -20.90
CA ASP A 167 1.33 4.86 -21.35
C ASP A 167 2.68 4.12 -21.31
N SER A 168 3.78 4.88 -21.29
CA SER A 168 5.14 4.35 -21.21
C SER A 168 5.63 4.11 -19.79
N LEU A 169 4.89 4.58 -18.78
CA LEU A 169 5.27 4.45 -17.38
C LEU A 169 4.95 3.04 -16.82
N THR A 170 5.83 2.57 -15.97
CA THR A 170 5.49 1.44 -15.10
C THR A 170 4.66 1.97 -13.93
N VAL A 171 3.41 1.53 -13.84
CA VAL A 171 2.48 1.98 -12.78
C VAL A 171 2.13 0.82 -11.87
N TYR A 172 2.24 1.05 -10.57
CA TYR A 172 1.91 0.10 -9.51
C TYR A 172 0.71 0.57 -8.69
N CYS A 173 -0.21 -0.34 -8.36
CA CYS A 173 -1.39 -0.05 -7.57
C CYS A 173 -1.18 -0.46 -6.11
N ALA A 174 -0.98 0.51 -5.22
CA ALA A 174 -0.77 0.27 -3.79
C ALA A 174 -2.02 -0.27 -3.09
N MET A 175 -3.23 0.04 -3.56
CA MET A 175 -4.49 -0.51 -3.04
C MET A 175 -4.54 -2.04 -3.19
N ARG A 176 -4.13 -2.56 -4.35
CA ARG A 176 -4.08 -4.02 -4.59
C ARG A 176 -2.98 -4.69 -3.77
N LEU A 177 -1.83 -4.04 -3.62
CA LEU A 177 -0.75 -4.50 -2.76
C LEU A 177 -1.22 -4.58 -1.30
N ALA A 178 -1.85 -3.52 -0.78
CA ALA A 178 -2.35 -3.45 0.59
C ALA A 178 -3.46 -4.47 0.85
N ALA A 179 -4.41 -4.63 -0.08
CA ALA A 179 -5.45 -5.64 0.02
C ALA A 179 -4.88 -7.07 0.06
N GLY A 180 -3.83 -7.35 -0.72
CA GLY A 180 -3.16 -8.65 -0.69
C GLY A 180 -2.36 -8.91 0.59
N TYR A 181 -1.82 -7.87 1.21
CA TYR A 181 -1.01 -7.99 2.43
C TYR A 181 -1.83 -7.97 3.73
N TYR A 182 -2.77 -7.02 3.86
CA TYR A 182 -3.60 -6.85 5.07
C TYR A 182 -4.92 -7.63 5.00
N GLY A 183 -5.36 -7.99 3.81
CA GLY A 183 -6.68 -8.52 3.50
C GLY A 183 -7.64 -7.44 3.00
N PRO A 184 -8.57 -7.80 2.08
CA PRO A 184 -9.60 -6.88 1.61
C PRO A 184 -10.61 -6.57 2.72
N THR A 185 -11.14 -5.33 2.72
CA THR A 185 -12.14 -4.89 3.71
C THR A 185 -13.52 -4.65 3.10
N ASN A 186 -13.66 -4.90 1.79
CA ASN A 186 -14.93 -4.72 1.09
C ASN A 186 -15.20 -5.86 0.08
N ARG A 187 -16.43 -5.90 -0.43
CA ARG A 187 -16.88 -6.93 -1.38
C ARG A 187 -16.17 -6.93 -2.74
N TYR A 188 -15.44 -5.87 -3.05
CA TYR A 188 -14.71 -5.73 -4.32
C TYR A 188 -13.28 -6.28 -4.23
N GLY A 189 -12.90 -6.84 -3.10
CA GLY A 189 -11.55 -7.37 -2.90
C GLY A 189 -10.49 -6.29 -2.70
N THR A 190 -10.90 -5.08 -2.29
CA THR A 190 -10.00 -3.92 -2.06
C THR A 190 -10.05 -3.43 -0.61
N ILE A 191 -9.17 -2.50 -0.28
CA ILE A 191 -9.08 -1.80 1.00
C ILE A 191 -8.92 -0.31 0.72
N SER A 192 -9.45 0.57 1.56
CA SER A 192 -9.24 2.03 1.45
C SER A 192 -7.85 2.43 1.94
N LEU A 193 -7.38 3.62 1.56
CA LEU A 193 -6.13 4.17 2.09
C LEU A 193 -6.20 4.31 3.61
N SER A 194 -7.29 4.87 4.15
CA SER A 194 -7.50 4.98 5.59
C SER A 194 -7.52 3.63 6.31
N GLY A 195 -8.15 2.62 5.69
CA GLY A 195 -8.11 1.24 6.18
C GLY A 195 -6.70 0.66 6.20
N SER A 196 -5.91 0.92 5.15
CA SER A 196 -4.51 0.48 5.06
C SER A 196 -3.62 1.16 6.09
N VAL A 197 -3.78 2.47 6.30
CA VAL A 197 -3.09 3.26 7.33
C VAL A 197 -3.39 2.70 8.72
N SER A 198 -4.66 2.40 9.01
CA SER A 198 -5.09 1.79 10.27
C SER A 198 -4.47 0.40 10.46
N GLN A 199 -4.48 -0.46 9.44
CA GLN A 199 -3.88 -1.81 9.49
C GLN A 199 -2.35 -1.75 9.66
N ALA A 200 -1.71 -0.73 9.13
CA ALA A 200 -0.28 -0.48 9.29
C ALA A 200 0.09 0.07 10.68
N GLY A 201 -0.90 0.47 11.50
CA GLY A 201 -0.66 1.14 12.78
C GLY A 201 -0.05 2.54 12.64
N LEU A 202 -0.29 3.20 11.49
CA LEU A 202 0.22 4.52 11.18
C LEU A 202 -0.78 5.60 11.60
N SER A 203 -0.28 6.80 11.87
CA SER A 203 -1.06 8.03 12.05
C SER A 203 -0.95 8.90 10.81
N TRP A 204 -2.00 9.67 10.49
CA TRP A 204 -1.98 10.61 9.38
C TRP A 204 -0.92 11.69 9.58
N ALA A 205 -0.15 11.97 8.54
CA ALA A 205 0.94 12.94 8.55
C ALA A 205 0.47 14.40 8.32
N GLY A 206 -0.85 14.65 8.23
CA GLY A 206 -1.46 15.96 7.95
C GLY A 206 -2.97 15.82 7.81
N GLU A 207 -3.60 16.81 7.16
CA GLU A 207 -5.02 16.71 6.82
C GLU A 207 -5.21 15.68 5.70
N ALA A 208 -6.14 14.75 5.90
CA ALA A 208 -6.56 13.82 4.86
C ALA A 208 -7.21 14.61 3.70
N HIS A 209 -7.19 14.03 2.49
CA HIS A 209 -7.73 14.66 1.29
C HIS A 209 -6.95 15.91 0.84
N SER A 210 -5.64 15.82 0.92
CA SER A 210 -4.68 16.62 0.17
C SER A 210 -3.80 15.66 -0.63
N ALA A 211 -3.63 15.89 -1.91
CA ALA A 211 -2.91 14.98 -2.81
C ALA A 211 -1.50 14.64 -2.30
N VAL A 212 -0.78 15.61 -1.73
CA VAL A 212 0.55 15.34 -1.13
C VAL A 212 0.42 14.45 0.10
N THR A 213 -0.55 14.72 0.99
CA THR A 213 -0.73 13.92 2.20
C THR A 213 -1.09 12.47 1.85
N ASP A 214 -2.00 12.25 0.91
CA ASP A 214 -2.45 10.92 0.51
C ASP A 214 -1.34 10.15 -0.23
N ALA A 215 -0.52 10.84 -1.03
CA ALA A 215 0.71 10.27 -1.61
C ALA A 215 1.74 9.88 -0.53
N VAL A 216 1.95 10.70 0.52
CA VAL A 216 2.80 10.38 1.68
C VAL A 216 2.28 9.14 2.39
N MET A 217 0.98 9.09 2.70
CA MET A 217 0.39 7.94 3.38
C MET A 217 0.51 6.66 2.56
N THR A 218 0.36 6.76 1.24
CA THR A 218 0.59 5.65 0.31
C THR A 218 2.04 5.16 0.39
N ALA A 219 3.01 6.06 0.39
CA ALA A 219 4.43 5.71 0.54
C ALA A 219 4.71 5.02 1.89
N LEU A 220 4.15 5.54 2.99
CA LEU A 220 4.31 4.95 4.32
C LEU A 220 3.69 3.55 4.42
N VAL A 221 2.51 3.34 3.83
CA VAL A 221 1.86 2.01 3.78
C VAL A 221 2.73 1.01 3.01
N VAL A 222 3.25 1.39 1.84
CA VAL A 222 4.12 0.50 1.05
C VAL A 222 5.42 0.20 1.79
N ASN A 223 6.00 1.18 2.49
CA ASN A 223 7.19 0.98 3.34
C ASN A 223 6.93 0.05 4.52
N ASN A 224 5.76 0.16 5.18
CA ASN A 224 5.34 -0.73 6.26
C ASN A 224 5.25 -2.18 5.75
N ILE A 225 4.60 -2.40 4.61
CA ILE A 225 4.48 -3.71 3.98
C ILE A 225 5.87 -4.30 3.66
N ALA A 226 6.76 -3.50 3.05
CA ALA A 226 8.12 -3.90 2.73
C ALA A 226 8.97 -4.20 4.00
N GLY A 227 8.63 -3.59 5.13
CA GLY A 227 9.25 -3.81 6.44
C GLY A 227 9.24 -5.29 6.82
N TYR A 228 8.11 -5.96 6.63
CA TYR A 228 7.99 -7.40 6.93
C TYR A 228 8.98 -8.28 6.13
N TRP A 229 9.25 -7.93 4.89
CA TRP A 229 10.27 -8.63 4.10
C TRP A 229 11.67 -8.39 4.64
N ARG A 230 12.00 -7.14 5.00
CA ARG A 230 13.31 -6.79 5.60
C ARG A 230 13.54 -7.52 6.92
N GLU A 231 12.51 -7.62 7.77
CA GLU A 231 12.57 -8.39 9.02
C GLU A 231 12.94 -9.86 8.77
N ILE A 232 12.25 -10.51 7.82
CA ILE A 232 12.55 -11.91 7.45
C ILE A 232 14.00 -12.05 6.97
N GLN A 233 14.48 -11.10 6.14
CA GLN A 233 15.86 -11.13 5.64
C GLN A 233 16.90 -10.95 6.76
N CYS A 234 16.66 -10.05 7.71
CA CYS A 234 17.53 -9.87 8.87
C CYS A 234 17.60 -11.15 9.70
N GLU A 235 16.44 -11.74 10.07
CA GLU A 235 16.40 -12.98 10.84
C GLU A 235 17.13 -14.16 10.14
N MET A 236 17.07 -14.21 8.79
CA MET A 236 17.80 -15.22 8.02
C MET A 236 19.31 -15.04 8.06
N ASN A 237 19.79 -13.79 8.00
CA ASN A 237 21.22 -13.48 8.02
C ASN A 237 21.82 -13.72 9.41
N ASP A 238 21.09 -13.35 10.48
CA ASP A 238 21.51 -13.58 11.87
C ASP A 238 21.61 -15.08 12.18
N GLY A 239 20.69 -15.88 11.63
CA GLY A 239 20.73 -17.35 11.78
C GLY A 239 21.84 -18.04 10.97
N ALA A 240 22.38 -17.38 9.93
CA ALA A 240 23.48 -17.92 9.14
C ALA A 240 24.87 -17.63 9.74
N GLY A 241 24.99 -16.58 10.59
CA GLY A 241 26.25 -16.19 11.22
C GLY A 241 26.65 -17.00 12.46
N SER A 242 25.87 -17.99 12.89
CA SER A 242 26.09 -18.78 14.08
C SER A 242 26.60 -20.21 13.81
N GLU A 243 27.21 -20.49 12.66
CA GLU A 243 27.97 -21.72 12.49
C GLU A 243 29.31 -21.56 13.24
N PRO A 244 29.57 -22.36 14.32
CA PRO A 244 30.90 -22.40 14.92
C PRO A 244 31.87 -23.07 13.94
N ALA A 245 33.03 -22.45 13.78
CA ALA A 245 34.17 -22.99 13.04
C ALA A 245 34.67 -24.34 13.62
#